data_9a386433988b5f6820c1698507e54fa2
#
_entry.id   9a386433988b5f6820c1698507e54fa2
#
_cell.length_a   1.000
_cell.length_b   1.000
_cell.length_c   1.000
_cell.angle_alpha   90.00
_cell.angle_beta   90.00
_cell.angle_gamma   90.00
#
_symmetry.space_group_name_H-M   'P 1'
#
loop_
_entity.id
_entity.type
_entity.pdbx_description
1 polymer ?
#
loop_
_entity_poly.entity_id
_entity_poly.type
_entity_poly.pdbx_seq_one_letter_code
_entity_poly.pdbx_strand_id
1 'polypeptide(L)'
;MSDTTALPAAYEISCDPGRLDPARIHRWLSTDAYWALGRSREQQDRAIEGSLNFGAYDRTSGELVAYARVVTDRATFAWLCDVYVDRAARGKGIGTALVEAVRDHLGPLGLRRVLLAT
;
A
#
# COMPACT_ATOMS: atom_id res chain seq x y z
N MET A 1 11.37 14.79 20.07
CA MET A 1 10.54 13.68 20.29
C MET A 1 10.64 12.66 19.17
N SER A 2 10.48 11.48 19.52
CA SER A 2 10.63 10.41 18.59
C SER A 2 9.32 10.09 17.90
N ASP A 3 9.40 9.77 16.66
CA ASP A 3 8.27 9.32 15.91
C ASP A 3 8.41 7.81 15.71
N THR A 4 7.64 7.05 16.49
CA THR A 4 7.71 5.60 16.45
C THR A 4 7.15 5.03 15.15
N THR A 5 6.49 5.86 14.34
CA THR A 5 5.96 5.43 13.05
C THR A 5 6.88 5.78 11.90
N ALA A 6 8.02 6.39 12.19
CA ALA A 6 8.96 6.77 11.15
C ALA A 6 9.44 5.55 10.37
N LEU A 7 9.42 5.67 9.06
CA LEU A 7 9.95 4.65 8.17
C LEU A 7 11.45 4.52 8.36
N PRO A 8 11.99 3.31 8.54
CA PRO A 8 13.44 3.16 8.60
C PRO A 8 14.12 3.71 7.35
N ALA A 9 15.31 4.28 7.52
CA ALA A 9 16.04 4.94 6.44
C ALA A 9 16.37 4.01 5.26
N ALA A 10 16.38 2.70 5.50
CA ALA A 10 16.65 1.72 4.45
C ALA A 10 15.51 1.60 3.42
N TYR A 11 14.36 2.21 3.70
CA TYR A 11 13.17 2.07 2.87
C TYR A 11 12.65 3.43 2.43
N GLU A 12 11.89 3.44 1.34
CA GLU A 12 11.18 4.65 0.90
C GLU A 12 9.79 4.29 0.42
N ILE A 13 8.87 5.24 0.51
CA ILE A 13 7.49 5.07 0.07
C ILE A 13 7.26 5.93 -1.17
N SER A 14 6.56 5.37 -2.15
CA SER A 14 6.22 6.08 -3.38
C SER A 14 4.80 5.72 -3.79
N CYS A 15 4.10 6.67 -4.39
CA CYS A 15 2.80 6.43 -5.01
C CYS A 15 2.90 6.43 -6.54
N ASP A 16 4.10 6.31 -7.08
CA ASP A 16 4.30 6.21 -8.53
C ASP A 16 3.91 4.81 -9.01
N PRO A 17 2.83 4.67 -9.81
CA PRO A 17 2.40 3.35 -10.28
C PRO A 17 3.42 2.68 -11.18
N GLY A 18 4.30 3.44 -11.81
CA GLY A 18 5.34 2.87 -12.67
C GLY A 18 6.41 2.10 -11.92
N ARG A 19 6.48 2.25 -10.59
CA ARG A 19 7.45 1.52 -9.77
C ARG A 19 6.89 0.21 -9.22
N LEU A 20 5.59 -0.01 -9.33
CA LEU A 20 4.95 -1.21 -8.75
C LEU A 20 5.44 -2.47 -9.44
N ASP A 21 5.35 -3.57 -8.71
CA ASP A 21 5.60 -4.92 -9.21
C ASP A 21 4.28 -5.69 -9.13
N PRO A 22 3.44 -5.61 -10.18
CA PRO A 22 2.11 -6.21 -10.13
C PRO A 22 2.13 -7.73 -9.92
N ALA A 23 3.13 -8.42 -10.47
CA ALA A 23 3.23 -9.86 -10.28
C ALA A 23 3.49 -10.20 -8.81
N ARG A 24 4.35 -9.43 -8.16
CA ARG A 24 4.68 -9.63 -6.74
C ARG A 24 3.47 -9.33 -5.87
N ILE A 25 2.76 -8.23 -6.16
CA ILE A 25 1.54 -7.86 -5.43
C ILE A 25 0.50 -8.97 -5.55
N HIS A 26 0.27 -9.47 -6.76
CA HIS A 26 -0.69 -10.54 -6.98
C HIS A 26 -0.30 -11.79 -6.19
N ARG A 27 0.97 -12.15 -6.25
CA ARG A 27 1.45 -13.35 -5.55
C ARG A 27 1.24 -13.24 -4.04
N TRP A 28 1.56 -12.08 -3.47
CA TRP A 28 1.33 -11.83 -2.04
C TRP A 28 -0.13 -11.97 -1.67
N LEU A 29 -0.98 -11.23 -2.36
CA LEU A 29 -2.38 -11.11 -1.95
C LEU A 29 -3.17 -12.38 -2.24
N SER A 30 -2.94 -13.02 -3.39
CA SER A 30 -3.71 -14.19 -3.77
C SER A 30 -3.34 -15.44 -2.96
N THR A 31 -2.20 -15.44 -2.29
CA THR A 31 -1.76 -16.61 -1.54
C THR A 31 -1.68 -16.40 -0.04
N ASP A 32 -1.60 -15.16 0.45
CA ASP A 32 -1.35 -14.89 1.87
C ASP A 32 -2.35 -13.93 2.51
N ALA A 33 -3.13 -13.19 1.75
CA ALA A 33 -4.12 -12.27 2.28
C ALA A 33 -5.49 -12.92 2.26
N TYR A 34 -6.05 -13.21 3.44
CA TYR A 34 -7.30 -13.98 3.51
C TYR A 34 -8.46 -13.33 2.74
N TRP A 35 -8.46 -12.00 2.64
CA TRP A 35 -9.52 -11.27 1.93
C TRP A 35 -9.35 -11.32 0.41
N ALA A 36 -8.24 -11.82 -0.09
CA ALA A 36 -7.92 -11.80 -1.52
C ALA A 36 -7.45 -13.16 -2.03
N LEU A 37 -7.63 -14.23 -1.25
CA LEU A 37 -7.21 -15.57 -1.67
C LEU A 37 -7.85 -15.94 -2.99
N GLY A 38 -7.02 -16.43 -3.92
CA GLY A 38 -7.50 -16.88 -5.22
C GLY A 38 -7.82 -15.76 -6.20
N ARG A 39 -7.57 -14.49 -5.85
CA ARG A 39 -7.77 -13.39 -6.80
C ARG A 39 -6.93 -13.62 -8.04
N SER A 40 -7.51 -13.47 -9.24
CA SER A 40 -6.78 -13.68 -10.48
C SER A 40 -5.81 -12.53 -10.75
N ARG A 41 -4.78 -12.80 -11.56
CA ARG A 41 -3.84 -11.76 -11.98
C ARG A 41 -4.55 -10.65 -12.75
N GLU A 42 -5.46 -11.01 -13.64
CA GLU A 42 -6.22 -10.03 -14.41
C GLU A 42 -7.05 -9.12 -13.51
N GLN A 43 -7.73 -9.70 -12.54
CA GLN A 43 -8.51 -8.92 -11.59
C GLN A 43 -7.63 -8.00 -10.76
N GLN A 44 -6.48 -8.50 -10.31
CA GLN A 44 -5.55 -7.69 -9.55
C GLN A 44 -5.00 -6.53 -10.37
N ASP A 45 -4.66 -6.77 -11.62
CA ASP A 45 -4.15 -5.72 -12.50
C ASP A 45 -5.19 -4.61 -12.72
N ARG A 46 -6.46 -5.00 -12.91
CA ARG A 46 -7.53 -4.01 -13.05
C ARG A 46 -7.75 -3.20 -11.78
N ALA A 47 -7.63 -3.86 -10.62
CA ALA A 47 -7.76 -3.17 -9.35
C ALA A 47 -6.66 -2.14 -9.16
N ILE A 48 -5.43 -2.48 -9.53
CA ILE A 48 -4.30 -1.56 -9.46
C ILE A 48 -4.55 -0.35 -10.36
N GLU A 49 -4.99 -0.58 -11.61
CA GLU A 49 -5.24 0.50 -12.54
C GLU A 49 -6.32 1.47 -12.06
N GLY A 50 -7.34 0.96 -11.40
CA GLY A 50 -8.46 1.77 -10.94
C GLY A 50 -8.27 2.39 -9.57
N SER A 51 -7.12 2.26 -8.97
CA SER A 51 -6.87 2.66 -7.59
C SER A 51 -5.71 3.63 -7.47
N LEU A 52 -5.62 4.26 -6.31
CA LEU A 52 -4.44 4.98 -5.89
C LEU A 52 -3.58 3.96 -5.13
N ASN A 53 -2.31 3.87 -5.49
CA ASN A 53 -1.44 2.82 -5.00
C ASN A 53 -0.23 3.40 -4.28
N PHE A 54 0.18 2.73 -3.20
CA PHE A 54 1.37 3.11 -2.43
C PHE A 54 2.25 1.88 -2.27
N GLY A 55 3.53 2.06 -2.49
CA GLY A 55 4.50 1.00 -2.29
C GLY A 55 5.63 1.44 -1.39
N ALA A 56 6.15 0.51 -0.60
CA ALA A 56 7.38 0.72 0.14
C ALA A 56 8.47 -0.10 -0.52
N TYR A 57 9.65 0.48 -0.67
CA TYR A 57 10.75 -0.08 -1.44
C TYR A 57 12.02 -0.11 -0.62
N ASP A 58 12.78 -1.19 -0.77
CA ASP A 58 14.13 -1.27 -0.23
C ASP A 58 15.02 -0.37 -1.07
N ARG A 59 15.69 0.60 -0.45
CA ARG A 59 16.51 1.57 -1.19
C ARG A 59 17.72 0.92 -1.86
N THR A 60 18.23 -0.15 -1.28
CA THR A 60 19.43 -0.82 -1.82
C THR A 60 19.10 -1.66 -3.05
N SER A 61 18.05 -2.48 -2.97
CA SER A 61 17.69 -3.40 -4.06
C SER A 61 16.67 -2.81 -5.01
N GLY A 62 15.90 -1.81 -4.58
CA GLY A 62 14.80 -1.28 -5.35
C GLY A 62 13.55 -2.15 -5.30
N GLU A 63 13.58 -3.24 -4.55
CA GLU A 63 12.45 -4.17 -4.51
C GLU A 63 11.29 -3.62 -3.70
N LEU A 64 10.09 -3.89 -4.18
CA LEU A 64 8.85 -3.61 -3.46
C LEU A 64 8.75 -4.56 -2.28
N VAL A 65 8.58 -4.01 -1.07
CA VAL A 65 8.48 -4.80 0.15
C VAL A 65 7.13 -4.66 0.86
N ALA A 66 6.30 -3.70 0.45
CA ALA A 66 4.96 -3.51 1.02
C ALA A 66 4.08 -2.75 0.05
N TYR A 67 2.77 -2.90 0.21
CA TYR A 67 1.79 -2.33 -0.71
C TYR A 67 0.54 -1.90 0.05
N ALA A 68 -0.08 -0.81 -0.41
CA ALA A 68 -1.39 -0.39 0.05
C ALA A 68 -2.18 0.14 -1.14
N ARG A 69 -3.46 -0.22 -1.21
CA ARG A 69 -4.34 0.20 -2.29
C ARG A 69 -5.49 1.03 -1.71
N VAL A 70 -5.77 2.15 -2.35
CA VAL A 70 -6.84 3.06 -1.93
C VAL A 70 -7.81 3.24 -3.07
N VAL A 71 -9.08 2.93 -2.82
CA VAL A 71 -10.18 3.21 -3.75
C VAL A 71 -10.76 4.56 -3.36
N THR A 72 -10.72 5.53 -4.26
CA THR A 72 -11.17 6.89 -3.95
C THR A 72 -11.61 7.63 -5.19
N ASP A 73 -12.61 8.51 -5.02
CA ASP A 73 -12.99 9.48 -6.05
C ASP A 73 -12.17 10.76 -5.92
N ARG A 74 -11.30 10.85 -4.93
CA ARG A 74 -10.45 12.00 -4.62
C ARG A 74 -11.22 13.26 -4.25
N ALA A 75 -12.48 13.12 -3.90
CA ALA A 75 -13.35 14.26 -3.58
C ALA A 75 -14.14 14.05 -2.30
N THR A 76 -14.75 12.89 -2.12
CA THR A 76 -15.68 12.69 -1.02
C THR A 76 -15.28 11.58 -0.08
N PHE A 77 -14.57 10.55 -0.58
CA PHE A 77 -14.36 9.35 0.22
C PHE A 77 -13.13 8.59 -0.27
N ALA A 78 -12.54 7.83 0.63
CA ALA A 78 -11.48 6.90 0.30
C ALA A 78 -11.65 5.62 1.13
N TRP A 79 -11.28 4.49 0.54
CA TRP A 79 -11.32 3.19 1.19
C TRP A 79 -9.93 2.56 1.08
N LEU A 80 -9.25 2.47 2.22
CA LEU A 80 -7.94 1.81 2.29
C LEU A 80 -8.15 0.31 2.38
N CYS A 81 -7.60 -0.40 1.42
CA CYS A 81 -7.71 -1.86 1.34
C CYS A 81 -6.39 -2.44 0.84
N ASP A 82 -6.26 -3.76 0.87
CA ASP A 82 -5.08 -4.47 0.38
C ASP A 82 -3.76 -3.95 0.98
N VAL A 83 -3.71 -3.75 2.31
CA VAL A 83 -2.46 -3.40 2.98
C VAL A 83 -1.69 -4.68 3.28
N TYR A 84 -0.49 -4.79 2.73
CA TYR A 84 0.32 -6.00 2.88
C TYR A 84 1.80 -5.64 3.01
N VAL A 85 2.48 -6.31 3.94
CA VAL A 85 3.93 -6.17 4.12
C VAL A 85 4.54 -7.55 3.91
N ASP A 86 5.58 -7.62 3.07
CA ASP A 86 6.32 -8.87 2.84
C ASP A 86 6.76 -9.44 4.20
N ARG A 87 6.58 -10.72 4.38
CA ARG A 87 6.89 -11.38 5.66
C ARG A 87 8.32 -11.09 6.12
N ALA A 88 9.26 -11.05 5.20
CA ALA A 88 10.66 -10.77 5.51
C ALA A 88 10.89 -9.34 6.00
N ALA A 89 9.95 -8.44 5.75
CA ALA A 89 10.10 -7.03 6.11
C ALA A 89 9.21 -6.62 7.29
N ARG A 90 8.51 -7.57 7.89
CA ARG A 90 7.60 -7.29 9.02
C ARG A 90 8.37 -6.97 10.30
N GLY A 91 7.69 -6.26 11.21
CA GLY A 91 8.27 -5.91 12.49
C GLY A 91 9.17 -4.69 12.46
N LYS A 92 9.15 -3.93 11.37
CA LYS A 92 10.02 -2.76 11.19
C LYS A 92 9.25 -1.45 11.08
N GLY A 93 7.93 -1.49 11.30
CA GLY A 93 7.10 -0.29 11.21
C GLY A 93 6.73 0.15 9.81
N ILE A 94 7.02 -0.67 8.80
CA ILE A 94 6.74 -0.31 7.40
C ILE A 94 5.25 -0.18 7.14
N GLY A 95 4.44 -1.11 7.67
CA GLY A 95 2.99 -1.05 7.50
C GLY A 95 2.39 0.22 8.08
N THR A 96 2.82 0.60 9.29
CA THR A 96 2.36 1.81 9.94
C THR A 96 2.77 3.04 9.13
N ALA A 97 4.03 3.09 8.68
CA ALA A 97 4.52 4.19 7.88
C ALA A 97 3.75 4.33 6.56
N LEU A 98 3.38 3.19 5.96
CA LEU A 98 2.63 3.17 4.72
C LEU A 98 1.23 3.76 4.92
N VAL A 99 0.55 3.39 6.01
CA VAL A 99 -0.77 3.95 6.34
C VAL A 99 -0.67 5.46 6.62
N GLU A 100 0.39 5.88 7.30
CA GLU A 100 0.64 7.31 7.54
C GLU A 100 0.83 8.07 6.23
N ALA A 101 1.57 7.48 5.29
CA ALA A 101 1.78 8.09 3.98
C ALA A 101 0.46 8.24 3.22
N VAL A 102 -0.41 7.25 3.32
CA VAL A 102 -1.75 7.33 2.72
C VAL A 102 -2.53 8.48 3.34
N ARG A 103 -2.51 8.58 4.67
CA ARG A 103 -3.21 9.65 5.37
C ARG A 103 -2.70 11.01 4.95
N ASP A 104 -1.38 11.17 4.87
CA ASP A 104 -0.77 12.44 4.49
C ASP A 104 -1.14 12.83 3.06
N HIS A 105 -1.22 11.86 2.17
CA HIS A 105 -1.60 12.11 0.78
C HIS A 105 -3.06 12.52 0.66
N LEU A 106 -3.93 11.89 1.44
CA LEU A 106 -5.38 12.15 1.36
C LEU A 106 -5.80 13.41 2.10
N GLY A 107 -5.06 13.82 3.13
CA GLY A 107 -5.43 14.96 3.95
C GLY A 107 -5.77 16.22 3.16
N PRO A 108 -4.89 16.66 2.23
CA PRO A 108 -5.14 17.88 1.45
C PRO A 108 -6.37 17.82 0.55
N LEU A 109 -6.89 16.62 0.28
CA LEU A 109 -8.06 16.46 -0.60
C LEU A 109 -9.37 16.81 0.11
N GLY A 110 -9.37 16.91 1.45
CA GLY A 110 -10.55 17.31 2.19
C GLY A 110 -11.69 16.31 2.16
N LEU A 111 -11.39 15.02 2.11
CA LEU A 111 -12.40 13.99 2.01
C LEU A 111 -13.27 13.94 3.26
N ARG A 112 -14.56 13.64 3.08
CA ARG A 112 -15.48 13.51 4.19
C ARG A 112 -15.28 12.22 4.96
N ARG A 113 -14.84 11.16 4.29
CA ARG A 113 -14.67 9.84 4.91
C ARG A 113 -13.45 9.14 4.37
N VAL A 114 -12.73 8.50 5.27
CA VAL A 114 -11.70 7.54 4.93
C VAL A 114 -12.04 6.27 5.70
N LEU A 115 -12.28 5.19 4.97
CA LEU A 115 -12.62 3.90 5.55
C LEU A 115 -11.45 2.95 5.44
N LEU A 116 -11.36 2.06 6.41
CA LEU A 116 -10.31 1.04 6.45
C LEU A 116 -10.96 -0.32 6.48
N ALA A 117 -10.59 -1.17 5.54
CA ALA A 117 -11.01 -2.56 5.53
C ALA A 117 -9.97 -3.41 6.24
N THR A 118 -10.37 -4.14 7.24
CA THR A 118 -9.46 -5.02 7.99
C THR A 118 -9.97 -6.45 8.01
#